data_bc7b18b6c25c19c9ff7ce8d6f2980099
#
_entry.id   bc7b18b6c25c19c9ff7ce8d6f2980099
#
_cell.length_a   1.000
_cell.length_b   1.000
_cell.length_c   1.000
_cell.angle_alpha   90.00
_cell.angle_beta   90.00
_cell.angle_gamma   90.00
#
_symmetry.space_group_name_H-M   'P 1'
#
loop_
_entity.id
_entity.type
_entity.pdbx_description
1 polymer ?
#
loop_
_entity_poly.entity_id
_entity_poly.type
_entity_poly.pdbx_seq_one_letter_code
_entity_poly.pdbx_strand_id
1 'polypeptide(L)'
;MTLFVLCGLQIFAASAKKDFTWGNATVYFVITDRFCNGDTLNDINYGRRVDYGSERLNAATFHGGDFKGMLAKAKEGYFTSMGIDVVWMTDVYEQIHGWMTGSGPVNDFPHYGYHGYYPLDYTQIDKNYGTVAEFRELVDTLHAQGIRVMLGANLNDPGYPTLLDAVQYGFAETGYTAEEAAQHIREWSYDKFFEKRLEWNGWYGRGWVRMPDEGWDENNPLEATLYGMPDFKDESNETVKIPAFLQRKWKMEGKKNDAWVNPSARKLRKNRDWSPSQYLIAWIASWVEEFGIDGFRCDIVENVRINRWQELNAACNAALGKWRAAHPADPASAWTDKFYMTGDYDCASIDYKPDYAAAGFSSLVNFYFPKHGDLDGIVYTWQAYADSVAAHNNWHPFNYLNNSYHRDADMDNMIDCGTALLLSPGVAQVFYGDETGRKLTEARLNVDSDQAFRSDMDWNDINKEQLAHFRKLGKIRRANPVIGTGRQRTIDTHTCVRYDGSDKILLRLLPNEWQPITVAGEFADGTKVMELYTEQTAVVKDGKVSFPKYEHNVAVIKACKDTEK
;
A
#
# COMPACT_ATOMS: atom_id res chain seq x y z
N MET A 1 1.28 -43.67 -41.83
CA MET A 1 0.83 -43.95 -40.45
C MET A 1 1.12 -42.69 -39.63
N THR A 2 0.17 -41.77 -39.60
CA THR A 2 0.35 -40.45 -39.05
C THR A 2 -0.33 -40.43 -37.68
N LEU A 3 0.47 -40.26 -36.63
CA LEU A 3 -0.01 -40.22 -35.24
C LEU A 3 -0.56 -38.81 -34.94
N PHE A 4 -1.85 -38.72 -34.73
CA PHE A 4 -2.48 -37.52 -34.16
C PHE A 4 -2.29 -37.54 -32.64
N VAL A 5 -1.55 -36.56 -32.12
CA VAL A 5 -1.53 -36.25 -30.68
C VAL A 5 -2.71 -35.33 -30.37
N LEU A 6 -3.73 -35.89 -29.72
CA LEU A 6 -4.80 -35.07 -29.12
C LEU A 6 -4.25 -34.40 -27.87
N CYS A 7 -4.06 -33.07 -27.96
CA CYS A 7 -3.82 -32.23 -26.80
C CYS A 7 -5.16 -31.97 -26.11
N GLY A 8 -5.39 -32.63 -24.98
CA GLY A 8 -6.59 -32.43 -24.18
C GLY A 8 -6.59 -31.03 -23.54
N LEU A 9 -7.40 -30.11 -24.06
CA LEU A 9 -7.76 -28.88 -23.33
C LEU A 9 -8.59 -29.29 -22.11
N GLN A 10 -8.02 -29.24 -20.93
CA GLN A 10 -8.79 -29.22 -19.70
C GLN A 10 -9.52 -27.86 -19.61
N ILE A 11 -10.80 -27.88 -19.93
CA ILE A 11 -11.72 -26.76 -19.66
C ILE A 11 -11.91 -26.75 -18.14
N PHE A 12 -11.15 -25.89 -17.46
CA PHE A 12 -11.49 -25.52 -16.08
C PHE A 12 -12.84 -24.79 -16.15
N ALA A 13 -13.88 -25.43 -15.63
CA ALA A 13 -15.16 -24.78 -15.41
C ALA A 13 -14.92 -23.53 -14.56
N ALA A 14 -15.12 -22.35 -15.15
CA ALA A 14 -15.06 -21.09 -14.44
C ALA A 14 -16.12 -21.14 -13.34
N SER A 15 -15.71 -21.34 -12.09
CA SER A 15 -16.58 -21.05 -10.96
C SER A 15 -17.01 -19.60 -11.11
N ALA A 16 -18.31 -19.31 -10.96
CA ALA A 16 -18.83 -17.96 -11.01
C ALA A 16 -17.94 -17.07 -10.12
N LYS A 17 -17.23 -16.11 -10.75
CA LYS A 17 -16.30 -15.22 -10.07
C LYS A 17 -17.15 -14.42 -9.08
N LYS A 18 -17.00 -14.65 -7.77
CA LYS A 18 -17.65 -13.81 -6.77
C LYS A 18 -17.17 -12.38 -6.98
N ASP A 19 -18.08 -11.42 -6.92
CA ASP A 19 -17.75 -10.02 -7.12
C ASP A 19 -16.75 -9.55 -6.06
N PHE A 20 -15.81 -8.73 -6.48
CA PHE A 20 -14.84 -8.08 -5.60
C PHE A 20 -15.56 -7.17 -4.58
N THR A 21 -15.05 -7.11 -3.36
CA THR A 21 -15.45 -6.13 -2.36
C THR A 21 -14.24 -5.66 -1.57
N TRP A 22 -14.13 -4.36 -1.41
CA TRP A 22 -13.05 -3.75 -0.61
C TRP A 22 -13.00 -4.31 0.81
N GLY A 23 -14.16 -4.55 1.43
CA GLY A 23 -14.23 -5.09 2.79
C GLY A 23 -13.64 -6.49 2.99
N ASN A 24 -13.33 -7.21 1.89
CA ASN A 24 -12.62 -8.49 1.96
C ASN A 24 -11.25 -8.44 1.27
N ALA A 25 -10.83 -7.28 0.78
CA ALA A 25 -9.63 -7.19 -0.03
C ALA A 25 -8.37 -7.62 0.75
N THR A 26 -7.50 -8.35 0.07
CA THR A 26 -6.12 -8.56 0.48
C THR A 26 -5.25 -7.55 -0.28
N VAL A 27 -4.70 -6.58 0.45
CA VAL A 27 -3.83 -5.53 -0.09
C VAL A 27 -2.38 -5.93 0.10
N TYR A 28 -1.59 -5.90 -0.96
CA TYR A 28 -0.14 -6.11 -0.88
C TYR A 28 0.57 -4.76 -0.96
N PHE A 29 1.13 -4.32 0.16
CA PHE A 29 1.88 -3.07 0.24
C PHE A 29 3.34 -3.27 -0.11
N VAL A 30 3.84 -2.49 -1.07
CA VAL A 30 5.21 -2.58 -1.56
C VAL A 30 5.92 -1.23 -1.56
N ILE A 31 7.17 -1.20 -1.09
CA ILE A 31 8.10 -0.12 -1.36
C ILE A 31 8.78 -0.45 -2.69
N THR A 32 8.45 0.30 -3.73
CA THR A 32 8.87 0.02 -5.12
C THR A 32 10.37 -0.20 -5.24
N ASP A 33 11.16 0.72 -4.65
CA ASP A 33 12.63 0.66 -4.65
C ASP A 33 13.23 -0.61 -4.02
N ARG A 34 12.51 -1.27 -3.13
CA ARG A 34 13.00 -2.39 -2.31
C ARG A 34 12.50 -3.76 -2.76
N PHE A 35 11.58 -3.79 -3.71
CA PHE A 35 10.87 -5.02 -4.06
C PHE A 35 11.63 -5.87 -5.08
N CYS A 36 11.90 -5.33 -6.25
CA CYS A 36 12.57 -6.06 -7.33
C CYS A 36 13.16 -5.10 -8.35
N ASN A 37 14.46 -5.20 -8.62
CA ASN A 37 15.11 -4.48 -9.71
C ASN A 37 14.93 -5.25 -11.02
N GLY A 38 14.30 -4.63 -12.00
CA GLY A 38 14.06 -5.18 -13.33
C GLY A 38 14.86 -4.48 -14.43
N ASP A 39 15.43 -3.30 -14.14
CA ASP A 39 16.22 -2.51 -15.10
C ASP A 39 17.36 -1.74 -14.43
N THR A 40 18.53 -2.32 -14.41
CA THR A 40 19.70 -1.67 -13.82
C THR A 40 20.16 -0.39 -14.55
N LEU A 41 19.56 -0.05 -15.70
CA LEU A 41 19.88 1.20 -16.41
C LEU A 41 19.18 2.41 -15.80
N ASN A 42 18.13 2.21 -15.01
CA ASN A 42 17.42 3.28 -14.32
C ASN A 42 17.84 3.48 -12.85
N ASP A 43 18.78 2.68 -12.33
CA ASP A 43 19.21 2.73 -10.93
C ASP A 43 19.84 4.08 -10.57
N ILE A 44 20.58 4.70 -11.50
CA ILE A 44 21.34 5.93 -11.25
C ILE A 44 20.71 7.08 -12.03
N ASN A 45 19.86 7.86 -11.36
CA ASN A 45 19.29 9.09 -11.91
C ASN A 45 19.56 10.28 -11.00
N TYR A 46 19.49 11.46 -11.56
CA TYR A 46 19.65 12.75 -10.85
C TYR A 46 20.98 12.91 -10.09
N GLY A 47 21.96 12.04 -10.30
CA GLY A 47 23.20 12.00 -9.54
C GLY A 47 23.06 11.37 -8.14
N ARG A 48 21.92 10.78 -7.84
CA ARG A 48 21.68 10.07 -6.57
C ARG A 48 22.68 8.93 -6.38
N ARG A 49 22.99 8.65 -5.14
CA ARG A 49 23.73 7.47 -4.76
C ARG A 49 22.81 6.26 -4.83
N VAL A 50 23.30 5.20 -5.47
CA VAL A 50 22.67 3.88 -5.49
C VAL A 50 23.61 2.92 -4.80
N ASP A 51 23.14 2.29 -3.76
CA ASP A 51 23.89 1.32 -3.00
C ASP A 51 23.00 0.14 -2.62
N TYR A 52 23.58 -1.03 -2.67
CA TYR A 52 22.94 -2.26 -2.27
C TYR A 52 23.57 -2.72 -0.96
N GLY A 53 22.75 -3.12 -0.01
CA GLY A 53 23.24 -3.79 1.17
C GLY A 53 22.89 -3.15 2.50
N SER A 54 23.44 -3.76 3.55
CA SER A 54 23.08 -3.55 4.93
C SER A 54 23.94 -2.51 5.66
N GLU A 55 24.82 -1.82 4.95
CA GLU A 55 25.66 -0.80 5.59
C GLU A 55 24.83 0.43 5.93
N ARG A 56 25.11 1.02 7.10
CA ARG A 56 24.37 2.15 7.63
C ARG A 56 24.22 3.33 6.65
N LEU A 57 25.29 3.68 5.93
CA LEU A 57 25.27 4.79 4.98
C LEU A 57 24.46 4.48 3.71
N ASN A 58 24.12 3.21 3.47
CA ASN A 58 23.43 2.75 2.28
C ASN A 58 21.95 2.45 2.52
N ALA A 59 21.54 2.26 3.76
CA ALA A 59 20.19 1.81 4.07
C ALA A 59 19.09 2.77 3.61
N ALA A 60 19.38 4.07 3.53
CA ALA A 60 18.45 5.11 3.09
C ALA A 60 18.78 5.68 1.70
N THR A 61 19.49 4.92 0.87
CA THR A 61 19.75 5.21 -0.54
C THR A 61 18.75 4.49 -1.45
N PHE A 62 18.79 4.74 -2.75
CA PHE A 62 18.05 3.95 -3.74
C PHE A 62 18.74 2.60 -3.94
N HIS A 63 17.96 1.52 -4.05
CA HIS A 63 18.45 0.15 -4.28
C HIS A 63 18.02 -0.43 -5.64
N GLY A 64 17.28 0.34 -6.44
CA GLY A 64 17.01 0.06 -7.84
C GLY A 64 15.73 -0.76 -8.11
N GLY A 65 14.89 -1.02 -7.11
CA GLY A 65 13.58 -1.61 -7.38
C GLY A 65 12.72 -0.68 -8.25
N ASP A 66 12.01 -1.26 -9.24
CA ASP A 66 11.37 -0.51 -10.31
C ASP A 66 10.08 -1.17 -10.86
N PHE A 67 9.42 -0.49 -11.79
CA PHE A 67 8.20 -0.99 -12.43
C PHE A 67 8.43 -2.25 -13.26
N LYS A 68 9.59 -2.43 -13.89
CA LYS A 68 9.92 -3.64 -14.65
C LYS A 68 10.07 -4.84 -13.72
N GLY A 69 10.69 -4.66 -12.57
CA GLY A 69 10.79 -5.71 -11.56
C GLY A 69 9.43 -6.11 -10.99
N MET A 70 8.58 -5.12 -10.68
CA MET A 70 7.20 -5.38 -10.28
C MET A 70 6.39 -6.07 -11.37
N LEU A 71 6.53 -5.62 -12.62
CA LEU A 71 5.87 -6.21 -13.79
C LEU A 71 6.30 -7.65 -14.01
N ALA A 72 7.58 -7.96 -13.86
CA ALA A 72 8.08 -9.33 -13.95
C ALA A 72 7.39 -10.22 -12.90
N LYS A 73 7.31 -9.78 -11.65
CA LYS A 73 6.63 -10.52 -10.57
C LYS A 73 5.12 -10.66 -10.81
N ALA A 74 4.47 -9.64 -11.35
CA ALA A 74 3.06 -9.72 -11.75
C ALA A 74 2.86 -10.78 -12.85
N LYS A 75 3.69 -10.77 -13.89
CA LYS A 75 3.65 -11.74 -15.00
C LYS A 75 3.99 -13.18 -14.57
N GLU A 76 4.85 -13.36 -13.56
CA GLU A 76 5.11 -14.66 -12.92
C GLU A 76 3.90 -15.18 -12.12
N GLY A 77 2.88 -14.37 -11.91
CA GLY A 77 1.71 -14.71 -11.11
C GLY A 77 1.97 -14.64 -9.60
N TYR A 78 2.96 -13.89 -9.17
CA TYR A 78 3.30 -13.78 -7.74
C TYR A 78 2.10 -13.31 -6.92
N PHE A 79 1.49 -12.19 -7.29
CA PHE A 79 0.34 -11.62 -6.59
C PHE A 79 -0.91 -12.49 -6.69
N THR A 80 -1.23 -12.98 -7.88
CA THR A 80 -2.41 -13.85 -8.09
C THR A 80 -2.30 -15.16 -7.33
N SER A 81 -1.08 -15.71 -7.20
CA SER A 81 -0.85 -16.96 -6.46
C SER A 81 -1.12 -16.82 -4.96
N MET A 82 -1.05 -15.62 -4.41
CA MET A 82 -1.38 -15.30 -3.03
C MET A 82 -2.83 -14.83 -2.82
N GLY A 83 -3.64 -14.77 -3.90
CA GLY A 83 -5.00 -14.23 -3.78
C GLY A 83 -5.03 -12.73 -3.51
N ILE A 84 -3.99 -11.99 -3.91
CA ILE A 84 -3.95 -10.52 -3.77
C ILE A 84 -5.02 -9.89 -4.65
N ASP A 85 -5.79 -8.99 -4.07
CA ASP A 85 -6.85 -8.23 -4.73
C ASP A 85 -6.41 -6.82 -5.11
N VAL A 86 -5.45 -6.27 -4.39
CA VAL A 86 -4.96 -4.90 -4.54
C VAL A 86 -3.45 -4.86 -4.35
N VAL A 87 -2.73 -4.20 -5.24
CA VAL A 87 -1.32 -3.83 -5.05
C VAL A 87 -1.27 -2.34 -4.71
N TRP A 88 -0.78 -2.03 -3.53
CA TRP A 88 -0.48 -0.67 -3.11
C TRP A 88 1.02 -0.44 -3.20
N MET A 89 1.44 0.47 -4.10
CA MET A 89 2.81 0.92 -4.25
C MET A 89 3.03 2.23 -3.51
N THR A 90 4.25 2.43 -3.00
CA THR A 90 4.68 3.77 -2.57
C THR A 90 4.56 4.79 -3.69
N ASP A 91 4.53 6.07 -3.35
CA ASP A 91 4.29 7.14 -4.31
C ASP A 91 5.32 7.12 -5.43
N VAL A 92 4.81 7.17 -6.65
CA VAL A 92 5.60 7.09 -7.88
C VAL A 92 6.07 8.45 -8.39
N TYR A 93 5.64 9.52 -7.71
CA TYR A 93 6.00 10.90 -8.07
C TYR A 93 7.51 11.11 -8.00
N GLU A 94 8.02 12.05 -8.79
CA GLU A 94 9.42 12.43 -8.72
C GLU A 94 9.78 12.93 -7.34
N GLN A 95 10.79 12.31 -6.75
CA GLN A 95 11.27 12.58 -5.40
C GLN A 95 12.38 13.62 -5.43
N ILE A 96 12.69 14.24 -4.28
CA ILE A 96 13.85 15.12 -4.12
C ILE A 96 15.11 14.47 -4.70
N HIS A 97 15.97 15.25 -5.35
CA HIS A 97 17.17 14.72 -6.00
C HIS A 97 18.31 14.53 -5.00
N GLY A 98 18.40 15.41 -4.02
CA GLY A 98 19.38 15.33 -2.95
C GLY A 98 18.93 14.41 -1.82
N TRP A 99 19.54 14.61 -0.67
CA TRP A 99 19.28 13.87 0.55
C TRP A 99 19.09 14.81 1.75
N MET A 100 18.46 14.29 2.78
CA MET A 100 18.37 14.89 4.10
C MET A 100 19.16 14.05 5.10
N THR A 101 19.43 14.60 6.28
CA THR A 101 19.98 13.81 7.38
C THR A 101 18.93 12.81 7.85
N GLY A 102 19.35 11.55 8.01
CA GLY A 102 18.49 10.51 8.54
C GLY A 102 18.01 10.82 9.96
N SER A 103 16.84 10.30 10.31
CA SER A 103 16.23 10.45 11.62
C SER A 103 16.68 9.36 12.61
N GLY A 104 16.38 9.57 13.89
CA GLY A 104 16.70 8.64 14.97
C GLY A 104 17.83 9.15 15.86
N PRO A 105 18.21 8.41 16.93
CA PRO A 105 19.24 8.81 17.87
C PRO A 105 20.62 9.03 17.22
N VAL A 106 20.84 8.48 16.04
CA VAL A 106 22.05 8.65 15.26
C VAL A 106 21.66 9.04 13.83
N ASN A 107 21.42 10.31 13.63
CA ASN A 107 21.04 10.91 12.35
C ASN A 107 22.25 11.31 11.49
N ASP A 108 23.18 10.39 11.25
CA ASP A 108 24.43 10.62 10.56
C ASP A 108 24.54 9.83 9.24
N PHE A 109 23.43 9.57 8.57
CA PHE A 109 23.38 8.92 7.27
C PHE A 109 22.55 9.75 6.26
N PRO A 110 22.87 9.66 4.95
CA PRO A 110 22.08 10.34 3.93
C PRO A 110 20.73 9.64 3.75
N HIS A 111 19.65 10.41 3.83
CA HIS A 111 18.30 9.92 3.65
C HIS A 111 17.69 10.49 2.36
N TYR A 112 17.54 9.63 1.36
CA TYR A 112 16.94 9.94 0.06
C TYR A 112 15.44 9.61 0.05
N GLY A 113 14.72 10.11 -0.94
CA GLY A 113 13.29 9.88 -1.11
C GLY A 113 12.91 8.52 -1.72
N TYR A 114 13.73 7.47 -1.58
CA TYR A 114 13.51 6.15 -2.17
C TYR A 114 12.17 5.50 -1.82
N HIS A 115 11.60 5.90 -0.69
CA HIS A 115 10.34 5.40 -0.15
C HIS A 115 9.09 6.10 -0.72
N GLY A 116 9.24 7.13 -1.55
CA GLY A 116 8.13 7.83 -2.19
C GLY A 116 7.54 9.01 -1.41
N TYR A 117 7.97 9.25 -0.16
CA TYR A 117 7.33 10.24 0.72
C TYR A 117 7.94 11.65 0.66
N TYR A 118 8.89 11.91 -0.24
CA TYR A 118 9.50 13.24 -0.41
C TYR A 118 9.29 13.78 -1.83
N PRO A 119 8.04 14.01 -2.24
CA PRO A 119 7.75 14.45 -3.60
C PRO A 119 8.34 15.84 -3.90
N LEU A 120 9.04 15.94 -5.03
CA LEU A 120 9.51 17.17 -5.64
C LEU A 120 8.51 17.68 -6.67
N ASP A 121 8.01 16.78 -7.52
CA ASP A 121 7.09 17.10 -8.61
C ASP A 121 5.99 16.05 -8.75
N TYR A 122 4.79 16.41 -8.38
CA TYR A 122 3.60 15.53 -8.46
C TYR A 122 3.15 15.21 -9.89
N THR A 123 3.76 15.85 -10.91
CA THR A 123 3.30 15.77 -12.30
C THR A 123 4.11 14.81 -13.17
N GLN A 124 5.10 14.15 -12.60
CA GLN A 124 5.92 13.17 -13.32
C GLN A 124 6.39 12.03 -12.41
N ILE A 125 6.79 10.93 -13.07
CA ILE A 125 7.34 9.74 -12.43
C ILE A 125 8.79 9.99 -12.05
N ASP A 126 9.23 9.44 -10.92
CA ASP A 126 10.64 9.37 -10.58
C ASP A 126 11.39 8.43 -11.55
N LYS A 127 12.49 8.90 -12.10
CA LYS A 127 13.23 8.14 -13.13
C LYS A 127 13.83 6.84 -12.60
N ASN A 128 14.07 6.74 -11.30
CA ASN A 128 14.55 5.50 -10.69
C ASN A 128 13.48 4.40 -10.68
N TYR A 129 12.20 4.76 -10.79
CA TYR A 129 11.12 3.76 -10.86
C TYR A 129 10.76 3.35 -12.29
N GLY A 130 11.11 4.14 -13.30
CA GLY A 130 10.81 3.85 -14.70
C GLY A 130 10.10 4.98 -15.43
N THR A 131 9.48 4.66 -16.56
CA THR A 131 8.78 5.58 -17.46
C THR A 131 7.25 5.48 -17.29
N VAL A 132 6.54 6.47 -17.86
CA VAL A 132 5.07 6.44 -17.99
C VAL A 132 4.58 5.19 -18.73
N ALA A 133 5.31 4.74 -19.76
CA ALA A 133 4.93 3.55 -20.51
C ALA A 133 5.07 2.27 -19.68
N GLU A 134 6.12 2.14 -18.90
CA GLU A 134 6.35 0.99 -18.01
C GLU A 134 5.36 0.97 -16.86
N PHE A 135 5.05 2.12 -16.29
CA PHE A 135 4.02 2.22 -15.25
C PHE A 135 2.63 1.83 -15.79
N ARG A 136 2.28 2.28 -17.00
CA ARG A 136 1.04 1.90 -17.66
C ARG A 136 0.98 0.39 -17.89
N GLU A 137 2.05 -0.22 -18.43
CA GLU A 137 2.10 -1.68 -18.65
C GLU A 137 1.93 -2.45 -17.34
N LEU A 138 2.50 -1.96 -16.24
CA LEU A 138 2.31 -2.58 -14.93
C LEU A 138 0.85 -2.50 -14.48
N VAL A 139 0.22 -1.32 -14.54
CA VAL A 139 -1.17 -1.14 -14.14
C VAL A 139 -2.11 -1.97 -15.01
N ASP A 140 -1.97 -1.90 -16.33
CA ASP A 140 -2.78 -2.69 -17.28
C ASP A 140 -2.64 -4.20 -17.03
N THR A 141 -1.43 -4.66 -16.70
CA THR A 141 -1.18 -6.09 -16.37
C THR A 141 -1.89 -6.50 -15.07
N LEU A 142 -1.84 -5.67 -14.04
CA LEU A 142 -2.53 -5.93 -12.77
C LEU A 142 -4.06 -5.92 -12.98
N HIS A 143 -4.60 -4.96 -13.72
CA HIS A 143 -6.02 -4.88 -14.07
C HIS A 143 -6.48 -6.12 -14.85
N ALA A 144 -5.69 -6.58 -15.83
CA ALA A 144 -5.98 -7.81 -16.59
C ALA A 144 -6.01 -9.05 -15.69
N GLN A 145 -5.29 -9.06 -14.58
CA GLN A 145 -5.33 -10.11 -13.55
C GLN A 145 -6.47 -9.95 -12.54
N GLY A 146 -7.26 -8.89 -12.65
CA GLY A 146 -8.34 -8.56 -11.71
C GLY A 146 -7.82 -8.00 -10.38
N ILE A 147 -6.65 -7.37 -10.42
CA ILE A 147 -5.98 -6.74 -9.27
C ILE A 147 -6.09 -5.22 -9.41
N ARG A 148 -6.54 -4.55 -8.37
CA ARG A 148 -6.62 -3.09 -8.29
C ARG A 148 -5.29 -2.51 -7.90
N VAL A 149 -5.09 -1.23 -8.25
CA VAL A 149 -3.86 -0.50 -7.98
C VAL A 149 -4.15 0.69 -7.06
N MET A 150 -3.38 0.78 -5.98
CA MET A 150 -3.39 1.92 -5.06
C MET A 150 -2.02 2.60 -5.04
N LEU A 151 -2.04 3.92 -4.84
CA LEU A 151 -0.87 4.75 -4.53
C LEU A 151 -1.05 5.46 -3.19
N GLY A 152 -0.03 6.19 -2.74
CA GLY A 152 -0.17 7.14 -1.65
C GLY A 152 -0.72 8.48 -2.13
N ALA A 153 -1.29 9.25 -1.22
CA ALA A 153 -1.65 10.64 -1.44
C ALA A 153 -1.39 11.45 -0.17
N ASN A 154 -0.51 12.44 -0.29
CA ASN A 154 -0.18 13.36 0.78
C ASN A 154 -0.62 14.79 0.37
N LEU A 155 -1.48 15.41 1.18
CA LEU A 155 -1.90 16.80 1.03
C LEU A 155 -1.32 17.71 2.12
N ASN A 156 -0.55 17.14 3.07
CA ASN A 156 -0.01 17.88 4.20
C ASN A 156 1.34 18.55 3.87
N ASP A 157 2.25 17.83 3.22
CA ASP A 157 3.61 18.32 3.03
C ASP A 157 4.21 17.94 1.68
N PRO A 158 5.13 18.77 1.14
CA PRO A 158 6.06 18.39 0.07
C PRO A 158 7.26 17.65 0.66
N GLY A 159 8.15 17.17 -0.20
CA GLY A 159 9.48 16.74 0.24
C GLY A 159 10.32 17.89 0.80
N TYR A 160 11.48 17.56 1.33
CA TYR A 160 12.43 18.55 1.82
C TYR A 160 13.10 19.34 0.68
N PRO A 161 13.44 20.62 0.88
CA PRO A 161 14.39 21.31 0.02
C PRO A 161 15.79 20.75 0.27
N THR A 162 16.47 20.26 -0.77
CA THR A 162 17.82 19.75 -0.67
C THR A 162 18.83 20.69 -1.29
N LEU A 163 20.10 20.53 -0.91
CA LEU A 163 21.20 21.30 -1.48
C LEU A 163 21.26 21.15 -3.01
N LEU A 164 21.13 19.92 -3.51
CA LEU A 164 21.18 19.66 -4.95
C LEU A 164 20.01 20.34 -5.68
N ASP A 165 18.80 20.19 -5.18
CA ASP A 165 17.63 20.80 -5.78
C ASP A 165 17.71 22.33 -5.77
N ALA A 166 18.23 22.91 -4.67
CA ALA A 166 18.43 24.35 -4.55
C ALA A 166 19.41 24.88 -5.61
N VAL A 167 20.52 24.18 -5.83
CA VAL A 167 21.51 24.55 -6.86
C VAL A 167 20.97 24.31 -8.26
N GLN A 168 20.36 23.16 -8.51
CA GLN A 168 19.81 22.81 -9.84
C GLN A 168 18.72 23.78 -10.30
N TYR A 169 17.83 24.12 -9.38
CA TYR A 169 16.63 24.91 -9.70
C TYR A 169 16.69 26.35 -9.18
N GLY A 170 17.80 26.73 -8.52
CA GLY A 170 18.12 28.08 -8.10
C GLY A 170 17.07 28.72 -7.20
N PHE A 171 16.54 27.98 -6.23
CA PHE A 171 15.57 28.51 -5.29
C PHE A 171 16.20 29.01 -3.99
N ALA A 172 17.49 28.79 -3.76
CA ALA A 172 18.24 29.33 -2.65
C ALA A 172 19.70 29.68 -3.06
N GLU A 173 20.28 30.66 -2.37
CA GLU A 173 21.71 30.95 -2.47
C GLU A 173 22.49 30.02 -1.56
N THR A 174 23.06 28.97 -2.13
CA THR A 174 23.76 27.92 -1.37
C THR A 174 25.25 28.20 -1.22
N GLY A 175 25.83 29.02 -2.12
CA GLY A 175 27.27 29.22 -2.26
C GLY A 175 28.01 28.00 -2.81
N TYR A 176 27.31 27.00 -3.32
CA TYR A 176 27.87 25.83 -4.00
C TYR A 176 27.62 25.90 -5.50
N THR A 177 28.56 25.38 -6.28
CA THR A 177 28.38 25.08 -7.69
C THR A 177 27.57 23.78 -7.86
N ALA A 178 27.05 23.53 -9.06
CA ALA A 178 26.36 22.26 -9.37
C ALA A 178 27.29 21.05 -9.23
N GLU A 179 28.59 21.21 -9.53
CA GLU A 179 29.60 20.17 -9.39
C GLU A 179 29.86 19.83 -7.92
N GLU A 180 30.01 20.85 -7.08
CA GLU A 180 30.18 20.67 -5.63
C GLU A 180 28.93 20.04 -5.01
N ALA A 181 27.73 20.48 -5.37
CA ALA A 181 26.50 19.87 -4.88
C ALA A 181 26.37 18.40 -5.31
N ALA A 182 26.73 18.07 -6.56
CA ALA A 182 26.75 16.69 -7.04
C ALA A 182 27.83 15.84 -6.33
N GLN A 183 28.97 16.44 -5.96
CA GLN A 183 30.00 15.78 -5.17
C GLN A 183 29.49 15.46 -3.77
N HIS A 184 28.84 16.40 -3.09
CA HIS A 184 28.23 16.18 -1.78
C HIS A 184 27.18 15.07 -1.77
N ILE A 185 26.52 14.82 -2.89
CA ILE A 185 25.57 13.73 -3.02
C ILE A 185 26.25 12.38 -3.15
N ARG A 186 27.38 12.33 -3.84
CA ARG A 186 28.17 11.11 -4.00
C ARG A 186 29.01 10.77 -2.79
N GLU A 187 29.53 11.79 -2.14
CA GLU A 187 30.38 11.67 -0.96
C GLU A 187 29.67 12.30 0.23
N TRP A 188 28.99 11.48 1.02
CA TRP A 188 28.35 11.93 2.24
C TRP A 188 29.33 12.71 3.12
N SER A 189 28.97 13.96 3.44
CA SER A 189 29.73 14.80 4.35
C SER A 189 28.77 15.59 5.25
N TYR A 190 28.54 15.08 6.45
CA TYR A 190 27.67 15.67 7.45
C TYR A 190 28.07 17.12 7.78
N ASP A 191 29.37 17.37 8.03
CA ASP A 191 29.85 18.63 8.54
C ASP A 191 29.66 19.82 7.60
N LYS A 192 29.59 19.57 6.29
CA LYS A 192 29.44 20.62 5.28
C LYS A 192 28.01 21.00 4.99
N PHE A 193 27.05 20.08 5.22
CA PHE A 193 25.66 20.31 4.90
C PHE A 193 24.95 21.19 5.94
N PHE A 194 25.28 21.04 7.23
CA PHE A 194 24.62 21.76 8.33
C PHE A 194 25.09 23.19 8.57
N GLU A 195 26.22 23.59 8.01
CA GLU A 195 26.73 24.96 8.15
C GLU A 195 25.88 26.01 7.42
N LYS A 196 25.04 25.61 6.46
CA LYS A 196 24.20 26.52 5.66
C LYS A 196 22.75 26.10 5.71
N ARG A 197 21.93 26.89 6.43
CA ARG A 197 20.48 26.78 6.34
C ARG A 197 20.05 27.20 4.95
N LEU A 198 19.35 26.28 4.25
CA LEU A 198 18.71 26.60 2.97
C LEU A 198 17.55 27.55 3.23
N GLU A 199 17.43 28.56 2.40
CA GLU A 199 16.26 29.47 2.46
C GLU A 199 15.02 28.77 1.90
N TRP A 200 14.14 28.41 2.77
CA TRP A 200 12.90 27.72 2.46
C TRP A 200 11.96 28.53 1.56
N ASN A 201 12.03 29.89 1.63
CA ASN A 201 11.15 30.78 0.88
C ASN A 201 11.24 30.58 -0.65
N GLY A 202 12.34 30.06 -1.16
CA GLY A 202 12.53 29.76 -2.57
C GLY A 202 11.95 28.41 -2.99
N TRP A 203 11.64 27.52 -2.06
CA TRP A 203 11.07 26.19 -2.34
C TRP A 203 9.64 26.34 -2.91
N TYR A 204 8.61 26.09 -2.11
CA TYR A 204 7.23 26.37 -2.54
C TYR A 204 6.83 27.84 -2.36
N GLY A 205 7.44 28.54 -1.39
CA GLY A 205 7.12 29.91 -1.01
C GLY A 205 5.93 30.04 -0.05
N ARG A 206 5.86 31.21 0.63
CA ARG A 206 4.92 31.47 1.71
C ARG A 206 3.44 31.37 1.33
N GLY A 207 3.11 31.52 0.08
CA GLY A 207 1.73 31.34 -0.39
C GLY A 207 1.27 29.89 -0.42
N TRP A 208 2.22 28.94 -0.49
CA TRP A 208 1.97 27.52 -0.59
C TRP A 208 2.12 26.79 0.73
N VAL A 209 3.17 27.11 1.47
CA VAL A 209 3.58 26.35 2.65
C VAL A 209 3.75 27.24 3.87
N ARG A 210 3.60 26.65 5.02
CA ARG A 210 3.98 27.15 6.33
C ARG A 210 5.31 26.52 6.72
N MET A 211 6.18 27.33 7.31
CA MET A 211 7.51 26.91 7.67
C MET A 211 7.65 26.80 9.19
N PRO A 212 8.53 25.93 9.72
CA PRO A 212 8.72 25.75 11.16
C PRO A 212 9.06 27.05 11.91
N ASP A 213 9.69 28.00 11.26
CA ASP A 213 10.13 29.29 11.84
C ASP A 213 9.13 30.45 11.61
N GLU A 214 7.99 30.20 10.96
CA GLU A 214 7.00 31.23 10.63
C GLU A 214 5.81 31.29 11.61
N GLY A 215 5.97 30.79 12.83
CA GLY A 215 4.95 30.94 13.86
C GLY A 215 3.79 29.94 13.74
N TRP A 216 4.08 28.72 13.32
CA TRP A 216 3.12 27.62 13.37
C TRP A 216 2.79 27.23 14.83
N ASP A 217 1.59 26.69 15.03
CA ASP A 217 1.14 26.20 16.34
C ASP A 217 1.27 24.68 16.42
N GLU A 218 2.26 24.19 17.14
CA GLU A 218 2.48 22.76 17.35
C GLU A 218 1.31 22.03 18.07
N ASN A 219 0.44 22.80 18.73
CA ASN A 219 -0.74 22.23 19.37
C ASN A 219 -1.95 22.15 18.41
N ASN A 220 -1.80 22.67 17.19
CA ASN A 220 -2.83 22.58 16.16
C ASN A 220 -2.37 21.63 15.06
N PRO A 221 -2.83 20.38 15.04
CA PRO A 221 -2.38 19.39 14.05
C PRO A 221 -2.65 19.82 12.59
N LEU A 222 -3.63 20.68 12.36
CA LEU A 222 -3.95 21.20 11.01
C LEU A 222 -2.99 22.29 10.53
N GLU A 223 -2.02 22.67 11.33
CA GLU A 223 -1.03 23.70 11.02
C GLU A 223 0.38 23.31 11.49
N ALA A 224 0.56 22.02 11.81
CA ALA A 224 1.82 21.50 12.31
C ALA A 224 2.73 21.05 11.16
N THR A 225 3.99 21.49 11.20
CA THR A 225 5.04 20.95 10.35
C THR A 225 5.55 19.64 10.97
N LEU A 226 5.42 18.55 10.23
CA LEU A 226 5.82 17.23 10.71
C LEU A 226 7.25 16.92 10.27
N TYR A 227 8.03 16.37 11.17
CA TYR A 227 9.41 15.95 10.90
C TYR A 227 10.30 17.05 10.29
N GLY A 228 9.94 18.34 10.49
CA GLY A 228 10.64 19.48 9.91
C GLY A 228 10.38 19.71 8.41
N MET A 229 9.39 19.03 7.82
CA MET A 229 8.90 19.32 6.48
C MET A 229 7.98 20.55 6.50
N PRO A 230 7.94 21.35 5.42
CA PRO A 230 6.95 22.42 5.31
C PRO A 230 5.52 21.85 5.27
N ASP A 231 4.57 22.56 5.86
CA ASP A 231 3.15 22.22 5.83
C ASP A 231 2.42 23.00 4.73
N PHE A 232 1.69 22.33 3.84
CA PHE A 232 0.86 22.97 2.84
C PHE A 232 -0.29 23.74 3.48
N LYS A 233 -0.47 25.00 3.10
CA LYS A 233 -1.58 25.84 3.55
C LYS A 233 -2.91 25.38 2.97
N ASP A 234 -3.41 24.26 3.47
CA ASP A 234 -4.65 23.64 3.00
C ASP A 234 -5.90 24.48 3.36
N GLU A 235 -5.80 25.35 4.37
CA GLU A 235 -6.83 26.32 4.72
C GLU A 235 -6.99 27.44 3.69
N SER A 236 -5.91 27.74 2.94
CA SER A 236 -5.90 28.89 2.05
C SER A 236 -6.79 28.67 0.82
N ASN A 237 -7.65 29.66 0.57
CA ASN A 237 -8.39 29.77 -0.69
C ASN A 237 -7.81 30.89 -1.59
N GLU A 238 -6.69 31.48 -1.20
CA GLU A 238 -6.03 32.50 -2.01
C GLU A 238 -5.39 31.88 -3.26
N THR A 239 -5.50 32.61 -4.36
CA THR A 239 -4.87 32.22 -5.62
C THR A 239 -3.35 32.30 -5.50
N VAL A 240 -2.67 31.22 -5.87
CA VAL A 240 -1.22 31.16 -5.94
C VAL A 240 -0.72 30.91 -7.35
N LYS A 241 0.53 31.28 -7.62
CA LYS A 241 1.23 30.86 -8.81
C LYS A 241 1.96 29.55 -8.53
N ILE A 242 2.09 28.71 -9.54
CA ILE A 242 2.94 27.51 -9.46
C ILE A 242 4.33 27.94 -8.99
N PRO A 243 4.97 27.20 -8.05
CA PRO A 243 6.29 27.53 -7.54
C PRO A 243 7.31 27.78 -8.64
N ALA A 244 8.09 28.84 -8.47
CA ALA A 244 9.01 29.28 -9.52
C ALA A 244 10.07 28.21 -9.88
N PHE A 245 10.49 27.42 -8.88
CA PHE A 245 11.44 26.33 -9.11
C PHE A 245 10.83 25.24 -10.02
N LEU A 246 9.56 24.86 -9.83
CA LEU A 246 8.87 23.89 -10.70
C LEU A 246 8.77 24.41 -12.15
N GLN A 247 8.39 25.68 -12.34
CA GLN A 247 8.33 26.28 -13.67
C GLN A 247 9.70 26.28 -14.35
N ARG A 248 10.77 26.57 -13.59
CA ARG A 248 12.16 26.55 -14.07
C ARG A 248 12.59 25.12 -14.43
N LYS A 249 12.32 24.16 -13.52
CA LYS A 249 12.56 22.73 -13.73
C LYS A 249 11.91 22.25 -15.03
N TRP A 250 10.62 22.45 -15.21
CA TRP A 250 9.91 22.02 -16.42
C TRP A 250 10.43 22.66 -17.69
N LYS A 251 10.89 23.92 -17.62
CA LYS A 251 11.52 24.60 -18.76
C LYS A 251 12.89 24.01 -19.09
N MET A 252 13.69 23.67 -18.10
CA MET A 252 15.01 23.07 -18.28
C MET A 252 14.92 21.64 -18.85
N GLU A 253 14.00 20.86 -18.35
CA GLU A 253 13.76 19.48 -18.80
C GLU A 253 13.22 19.41 -20.23
N GLY A 254 12.29 20.29 -20.55
CA GLY A 254 11.71 20.38 -21.90
C GLY A 254 11.15 19.04 -22.39
N LYS A 255 11.17 18.82 -23.70
CA LYS A 255 10.66 17.59 -24.33
C LYS A 255 11.50 16.34 -24.02
N LYS A 256 12.71 16.48 -23.56
CA LYS A 256 13.57 15.34 -23.22
C LYS A 256 13.00 14.52 -22.06
N ASN A 257 12.14 15.13 -21.25
CA ASN A 257 11.52 14.52 -20.08
C ASN A 257 10.12 13.94 -20.36
N ASP A 258 9.64 13.97 -21.60
CA ASP A 258 8.27 13.56 -21.95
C ASP A 258 7.94 12.12 -21.57
N ALA A 259 8.93 11.23 -21.53
CA ALA A 259 8.75 9.83 -21.16
C ALA A 259 8.35 9.63 -19.67
N TRP A 260 8.60 10.61 -18.82
CA TRP A 260 8.33 10.55 -17.38
C TRP A 260 7.16 11.43 -16.95
N VAL A 261 6.77 12.40 -17.78
CA VAL A 261 5.67 13.33 -17.45
C VAL A 261 4.33 12.64 -17.64
N ASN A 262 3.52 12.60 -16.58
CA ASN A 262 2.14 12.17 -16.66
C ASN A 262 1.37 13.02 -17.70
N PRO A 263 0.85 12.42 -18.80
CA PRO A 263 0.19 13.17 -19.88
C PRO A 263 -1.01 13.98 -19.38
N SER A 264 -1.79 13.47 -18.45
CA SER A 264 -2.93 14.18 -17.87
C SER A 264 -2.50 15.32 -16.95
N ALA A 265 -1.35 15.20 -16.26
CA ALA A 265 -0.79 16.28 -15.45
C ALA A 265 -0.13 17.38 -16.29
N ARG A 266 0.40 17.06 -17.47
CA ARG A 266 1.06 18.03 -18.37
C ARG A 266 0.22 19.27 -18.64
N LYS A 267 -1.08 19.08 -18.88
CA LYS A 267 -2.04 20.18 -19.12
C LYS A 267 -2.26 21.08 -17.90
N LEU A 268 -1.82 20.61 -16.72
CA LEU A 268 -1.94 21.31 -15.44
C LEU A 268 -0.68 22.12 -15.09
N ARG A 269 0.43 21.99 -15.86
CA ARG A 269 1.68 22.72 -15.66
C ARG A 269 1.59 24.18 -16.13
N LYS A 270 0.54 24.89 -15.72
CA LYS A 270 0.31 26.30 -16.04
C LYS A 270 -0.40 27.00 -14.89
N ASN A 271 -0.10 28.28 -14.72
CA ASN A 271 -0.78 29.08 -13.71
C ASN A 271 -2.30 29.15 -13.99
N ARG A 272 -3.06 29.02 -12.94
CA ARG A 272 -4.51 29.12 -12.89
C ARG A 272 -4.89 29.97 -11.67
N ASP A 273 -6.15 30.36 -11.58
CA ASP A 273 -6.68 31.06 -10.39
C ASP A 273 -7.06 30.02 -9.33
N TRP A 274 -6.06 29.29 -8.83
CA TRP A 274 -6.20 28.19 -7.89
C TRP A 274 -5.41 28.42 -6.61
N SER A 275 -5.95 27.89 -5.52
CA SER A 275 -5.26 27.76 -4.22
C SER A 275 -4.26 26.58 -4.23
N PRO A 276 -3.37 26.48 -3.23
CA PRO A 276 -2.46 25.35 -3.09
C PRO A 276 -3.17 24.00 -3.19
N SER A 277 -4.22 23.80 -2.40
CA SER A 277 -4.99 22.54 -2.38
C SER A 277 -5.61 22.20 -3.73
N GLN A 278 -6.11 23.19 -4.47
CA GLN A 278 -6.68 22.95 -5.80
C GLN A 278 -5.64 22.45 -6.82
N TYR A 279 -4.41 22.95 -6.73
CA TYR A 279 -3.32 22.42 -7.57
C TYR A 279 -2.95 20.98 -7.14
N LEU A 280 -2.75 20.73 -5.85
CA LEU A 280 -2.38 19.40 -5.34
C LEU A 280 -3.44 18.37 -5.70
N ILE A 281 -4.70 18.65 -5.42
CA ILE A 281 -5.83 17.76 -5.75
C ILE A 281 -5.88 17.48 -7.26
N ALA A 282 -5.69 18.49 -8.10
CA ALA A 282 -5.71 18.32 -9.55
C ALA A 282 -4.51 17.48 -10.04
N TRP A 283 -3.31 17.72 -9.50
CA TRP A 283 -2.12 16.94 -9.84
C TRP A 283 -2.27 15.48 -9.40
N ILE A 284 -2.72 15.22 -8.18
CA ILE A 284 -2.91 13.87 -7.64
C ILE A 284 -4.04 13.14 -8.42
N ALA A 285 -5.19 13.78 -8.63
CA ALA A 285 -6.29 13.16 -9.40
C ALA A 285 -5.93 12.87 -10.87
N SER A 286 -4.93 13.58 -11.44
CA SER A 286 -4.47 13.31 -12.79
C SER A 286 -3.85 11.91 -12.97
N TRP A 287 -3.36 11.28 -11.92
CA TRP A 287 -2.87 9.89 -11.94
C TRP A 287 -4.01 8.90 -12.08
N VAL A 288 -5.13 9.18 -11.45
CA VAL A 288 -6.36 8.40 -11.62
C VAL A 288 -6.90 8.56 -13.06
N GLU A 289 -6.92 9.80 -13.59
CA GLU A 289 -7.38 10.09 -14.96
C GLU A 289 -6.52 9.42 -16.03
N GLU A 290 -5.21 9.29 -15.78
CA GLU A 290 -4.26 8.77 -16.79
C GLU A 290 -4.12 7.24 -16.75
N PHE A 291 -4.10 6.66 -15.56
CA PHE A 291 -3.73 5.26 -15.36
C PHE A 291 -4.84 4.37 -14.82
N GLY A 292 -5.97 4.94 -14.40
CA GLY A 292 -7.06 4.15 -13.81
C GLY A 292 -6.75 3.66 -12.38
N ILE A 293 -5.97 4.42 -11.61
CA ILE A 293 -5.68 4.09 -10.22
C ILE A 293 -6.99 3.97 -9.44
N ASP A 294 -7.15 2.90 -8.68
CA ASP A 294 -8.41 2.51 -8.03
C ASP A 294 -8.57 3.05 -6.62
N GLY A 295 -7.49 3.47 -5.98
CA GLY A 295 -7.55 4.00 -4.62
C GLY A 295 -6.28 4.67 -4.14
N PHE A 296 -6.41 5.38 -3.02
CA PHE A 296 -5.29 5.97 -2.30
C PHE A 296 -5.25 5.55 -0.83
N ARG A 297 -4.04 5.34 -0.34
CA ARG A 297 -3.76 5.46 1.09
C ARG A 297 -3.35 6.91 1.33
N CYS A 298 -4.18 7.63 2.06
CA CYS A 298 -3.97 9.02 2.39
C CYS A 298 -3.10 9.14 3.65
N ASP A 299 -2.05 9.94 3.55
CA ASP A 299 -1.07 10.10 4.62
C ASP A 299 -1.54 11.11 5.66
N ILE A 300 -1.26 10.85 6.95
CA ILE A 300 -1.48 11.78 8.08
C ILE A 300 -2.78 12.59 7.97
N VAL A 301 -3.91 11.87 7.84
CA VAL A 301 -5.18 12.48 7.43
C VAL A 301 -5.74 13.48 8.43
N GLU A 302 -5.37 13.40 9.71
CA GLU A 302 -5.76 14.33 10.76
C GLU A 302 -5.09 15.70 10.67
N ASN A 303 -3.99 15.79 9.93
CA ASN A 303 -3.25 17.04 9.72
C ASN A 303 -3.75 17.86 8.53
N VAL A 304 -4.75 17.36 7.82
CA VAL A 304 -5.36 18.01 6.65
C VAL A 304 -6.85 18.24 6.90
N ARG A 305 -7.36 19.39 6.55
CA ARG A 305 -8.78 19.73 6.71
C ARG A 305 -9.67 18.77 5.95
N ILE A 306 -10.69 18.26 6.62
CA ILE A 306 -11.55 17.19 6.13
C ILE A 306 -12.20 17.48 4.76
N ASN A 307 -12.54 18.76 4.50
CA ASN A 307 -13.10 19.17 3.22
C ASN A 307 -12.12 18.98 2.05
N ARG A 308 -10.80 19.02 2.27
CA ARG A 308 -9.80 18.78 1.21
C ARG A 308 -9.78 17.32 0.81
N TRP A 309 -9.95 16.41 1.76
CA TRP A 309 -10.13 14.99 1.47
C TRP A 309 -11.43 14.74 0.70
N GLN A 310 -12.52 15.43 1.05
CA GLN A 310 -13.78 15.35 0.31
C GLN A 310 -13.62 15.83 -1.15
N GLU A 311 -12.92 16.94 -1.36
CA GLU A 311 -12.60 17.48 -2.69
C GLU A 311 -11.74 16.51 -3.49
N LEU A 312 -10.71 15.90 -2.88
CA LEU A 312 -9.87 14.88 -3.50
C LEU A 312 -10.71 13.65 -3.91
N ASN A 313 -11.54 13.14 -3.03
CA ASN A 313 -12.40 11.99 -3.30
C ASN A 313 -13.32 12.25 -4.51
N ALA A 314 -13.96 13.43 -4.54
CA ALA A 314 -14.82 13.81 -5.66
C ALA A 314 -14.04 13.91 -6.99
N ALA A 315 -12.85 14.51 -6.97
CA ALA A 315 -11.98 14.63 -8.14
C ALA A 315 -11.52 13.26 -8.65
N CYS A 316 -11.12 12.36 -7.75
CA CYS A 316 -10.67 11.02 -8.10
C CYS A 316 -11.82 10.14 -8.65
N ASN A 317 -13.02 10.20 -8.08
CA ASN A 317 -14.18 9.50 -8.63
C ASN A 317 -14.53 10.01 -10.05
N ALA A 318 -14.47 11.32 -10.28
CA ALA A 318 -14.68 11.88 -11.60
C ALA A 318 -13.58 11.46 -12.61
N ALA A 319 -12.32 11.44 -12.17
CA ALA A 319 -11.17 11.01 -12.95
C ALA A 319 -11.26 9.53 -13.32
N LEU A 320 -11.58 8.65 -12.37
CA LEU A 320 -11.78 7.21 -12.60
C LEU A 320 -12.92 6.94 -13.58
N GLY A 321 -14.03 7.68 -13.46
CA GLY A 321 -15.14 7.61 -14.42
C GLY A 321 -14.73 8.00 -15.84
N LYS A 322 -13.90 9.03 -15.99
CA LYS A 322 -13.34 9.43 -17.29
C LYS A 322 -12.41 8.36 -17.88
N TRP A 323 -11.52 7.83 -17.04
CA TRP A 323 -10.59 6.77 -17.45
C TRP A 323 -11.35 5.54 -17.94
N ARG A 324 -12.34 5.05 -17.18
CA ARG A 324 -13.18 3.91 -17.57
C ARG A 324 -13.91 4.14 -18.89
N ALA A 325 -14.44 5.33 -19.09
CA ALA A 325 -15.11 5.69 -20.34
C ALA A 325 -14.15 5.76 -21.54
N ALA A 326 -12.89 6.15 -21.32
CA ALA A 326 -11.86 6.25 -22.35
C ALA A 326 -11.21 4.90 -22.71
N HIS A 327 -11.28 3.91 -21.82
CA HIS A 327 -10.59 2.62 -21.96
C HIS A 327 -11.58 1.42 -21.96
N PRO A 328 -12.61 1.39 -22.81
CA PRO A 328 -13.66 0.35 -22.75
C PRO A 328 -13.16 -1.08 -23.02
N ALA A 329 -11.94 -1.22 -23.57
CA ALA A 329 -11.31 -2.52 -23.81
C ALA A 329 -10.56 -3.06 -22.59
N ASP A 330 -10.27 -2.23 -21.59
CA ASP A 330 -9.63 -2.65 -20.37
C ASP A 330 -10.65 -3.34 -19.43
N PRO A 331 -10.35 -4.52 -18.88
CA PRO A 331 -11.26 -5.22 -17.97
C PRO A 331 -11.68 -4.39 -16.75
N ALA A 332 -10.82 -3.51 -16.25
CA ALA A 332 -11.13 -2.65 -15.11
C ALA A 332 -12.18 -1.57 -15.42
N SER A 333 -12.41 -1.26 -16.70
CA SER A 333 -13.46 -0.33 -17.11
C SER A 333 -14.88 -0.85 -16.82
N ALA A 334 -15.04 -2.16 -16.69
CA ALA A 334 -16.30 -2.79 -16.32
C ALA A 334 -16.52 -2.85 -14.79
N TRP A 335 -15.55 -2.45 -13.98
CA TRP A 335 -15.70 -2.44 -12.53
C TRP A 335 -16.63 -1.31 -12.10
N THR A 336 -17.45 -1.60 -11.07
CA THR A 336 -18.48 -0.67 -10.58
C THR A 336 -18.12 -0.04 -9.23
N ASP A 337 -17.05 -0.51 -8.60
CA ASP A 337 -16.58 0.04 -7.34
C ASP A 337 -16.15 1.50 -7.51
N LYS A 338 -16.43 2.29 -6.48
CA LYS A 338 -16.00 3.69 -6.39
C LYS A 338 -14.51 3.75 -6.08
N PHE A 339 -13.91 4.92 -6.31
CA PHE A 339 -12.55 5.21 -5.89
C PHE A 339 -12.41 4.99 -4.39
N TYR A 340 -11.43 4.20 -3.98
CA TYR A 340 -11.21 3.81 -2.59
C TYR A 340 -10.25 4.76 -1.89
N MET A 341 -10.57 5.14 -0.66
CA MET A 341 -9.64 5.87 0.21
C MET A 341 -9.57 5.21 1.58
N THR A 342 -8.34 4.98 2.04
CA THR A 342 -8.02 4.63 3.42
C THR A 342 -7.10 5.70 4.01
N GLY A 343 -7.27 6.02 5.28
CA GLY A 343 -6.50 7.07 5.95
C GLY A 343 -5.51 6.51 6.96
N ASP A 344 -4.29 7.03 6.94
CA ASP A 344 -3.38 6.93 8.06
C ASP A 344 -3.72 8.02 9.05
N TYR A 345 -4.37 7.63 10.13
CA TYR A 345 -4.76 8.47 11.25
C TYR A 345 -4.08 7.92 12.49
N ASP A 346 -3.22 8.70 13.12
CA ASP A 346 -2.41 8.21 14.24
C ASP A 346 -3.27 7.56 15.33
N CYS A 347 -2.85 6.40 15.77
CA CYS A 347 -3.55 5.61 16.79
C CYS A 347 -5.03 5.32 16.47
N ALA A 348 -5.44 5.29 15.19
CA ALA A 348 -6.79 4.87 14.85
C ALA A 348 -7.03 3.38 15.15
N SER A 349 -8.26 3.08 15.54
CA SER A 349 -8.78 1.73 15.77
C SER A 349 -9.81 1.34 14.70
N ILE A 350 -10.68 0.40 15.04
CA ILE A 350 -11.83 0.02 14.20
C ILE A 350 -12.98 1.03 14.27
N ASP A 351 -12.86 2.09 15.07
CA ASP A 351 -13.94 3.03 15.34
C ASP A 351 -14.40 3.75 14.07
N TYR A 352 -15.70 3.84 13.92
CA TYR A 352 -16.31 4.61 12.85
C TYR A 352 -16.11 6.12 13.07
N LYS A 353 -15.55 6.78 12.06
CA LYS A 353 -15.34 8.23 12.04
C LYS A 353 -16.30 8.86 11.01
N PRO A 354 -17.47 9.40 11.45
CA PRO A 354 -18.51 9.89 10.53
C PRO A 354 -18.02 10.96 9.54
N ASP A 355 -17.15 11.87 10.00
CA ASP A 355 -16.65 12.96 9.17
C ASP A 355 -15.73 12.44 8.05
N TYR A 356 -14.87 11.47 8.36
CA TYR A 356 -14.02 10.82 7.35
C TYR A 356 -14.85 9.97 6.38
N ALA A 357 -15.86 9.25 6.87
CA ALA A 357 -16.76 8.51 5.99
C ALA A 357 -17.54 9.46 5.05
N ALA A 358 -17.99 10.62 5.55
CA ALA A 358 -18.63 11.65 4.74
C ALA A 358 -17.66 12.29 3.73
N ALA A 359 -16.36 12.33 4.04
CA ALA A 359 -15.32 12.79 3.12
C ALA A 359 -14.93 11.71 2.07
N GLY A 360 -15.49 10.51 2.16
CA GLY A 360 -15.30 9.45 1.17
C GLY A 360 -14.29 8.37 1.55
N PHE A 361 -13.80 8.38 2.80
CA PHE A 361 -12.99 7.26 3.30
C PHE A 361 -13.86 6.03 3.55
N SER A 362 -13.32 4.87 3.25
CA SER A 362 -13.94 3.57 3.54
C SER A 362 -13.29 2.86 4.71
N SER A 363 -12.18 3.37 5.21
CA SER A 363 -11.44 2.83 6.35
C SER A 363 -10.42 3.85 6.88
N LEU A 364 -9.96 3.60 8.09
CA LEU A 364 -8.68 4.09 8.62
C LEU A 364 -7.80 2.88 8.94
N VAL A 365 -6.49 3.10 8.94
CA VAL A 365 -5.51 2.05 9.29
C VAL A 365 -5.70 1.66 10.76
N ASN A 366 -5.91 0.38 11.03
CA ASN A 366 -6.12 -0.13 12.38
C ASN A 366 -4.79 -0.44 13.08
N PHE A 367 -4.30 0.49 13.88
CA PHE A 367 -3.04 0.34 14.62
C PHE A 367 -3.11 -0.71 15.73
N TYR A 368 -4.31 -1.04 16.22
CA TYR A 368 -4.54 -1.97 17.33
C TYR A 368 -4.85 -3.40 16.88
N PHE A 369 -4.59 -3.73 15.62
CA PHE A 369 -4.71 -5.13 15.19
C PHE A 369 -3.73 -6.02 15.99
N PRO A 370 -4.16 -7.21 16.49
CA PRO A 370 -3.27 -8.14 17.18
C PRO A 370 -2.17 -8.68 16.28
N LYS A 371 -0.89 -8.41 16.60
CA LYS A 371 0.24 -8.62 15.69
C LYS A 371 1.17 -9.77 16.11
N HIS A 372 0.90 -10.43 17.23
CA HIS A 372 1.84 -11.44 17.78
C HIS A 372 1.46 -12.90 17.46
N GLY A 373 0.40 -13.11 16.67
CA GLY A 373 -0.04 -14.46 16.29
C GLY A 373 -0.62 -15.26 17.46
N ASP A 374 -1.07 -14.59 18.52
CA ASP A 374 -1.84 -15.24 19.58
C ASP A 374 -3.24 -15.57 19.05
N LEU A 375 -3.45 -16.87 18.77
CA LEU A 375 -4.71 -17.36 18.23
C LEU A 375 -5.72 -17.71 19.34
N ASP A 376 -5.30 -17.77 20.62
CA ASP A 376 -6.21 -18.02 21.71
C ASP A 376 -7.10 -16.81 21.98
N GLY A 377 -8.38 -16.99 21.83
CA GLY A 377 -9.36 -15.93 22.05
C GLY A 377 -9.47 -14.86 20.96
N ILE A 378 -8.67 -14.89 19.89
CA ILE A 378 -8.72 -13.87 18.81
C ILE A 378 -10.10 -13.77 18.16
N VAL A 379 -10.90 -14.83 18.21
CA VAL A 379 -12.28 -14.84 17.69
C VAL A 379 -13.17 -13.78 18.35
N TYR A 380 -12.87 -13.36 19.58
CA TYR A 380 -13.59 -12.28 20.25
C TYR A 380 -13.21 -10.90 19.69
N THR A 381 -11.93 -10.70 19.36
CA THR A 381 -11.50 -9.50 18.63
C THR A 381 -12.14 -9.45 17.25
N TRP A 382 -12.17 -10.58 16.52
CA TRP A 382 -12.85 -10.68 15.25
C TRP A 382 -14.35 -10.45 15.34
N GLN A 383 -15.00 -10.82 16.47
CA GLN A 383 -16.40 -10.49 16.70
C GLN A 383 -16.63 -8.98 16.69
N ALA A 384 -15.80 -8.24 17.45
CA ALA A 384 -15.90 -6.78 17.47
C ALA A 384 -15.68 -6.15 16.09
N TYR A 385 -14.74 -6.69 15.29
CA TYR A 385 -14.49 -6.22 13.93
C TYR A 385 -15.66 -6.52 12.99
N ALA A 386 -16.22 -7.73 13.06
CA ALA A 386 -17.39 -8.10 12.27
C ALA A 386 -18.64 -7.28 12.64
N ASP A 387 -18.81 -6.96 13.92
CA ASP A 387 -19.90 -6.11 14.41
C ASP A 387 -19.73 -4.67 13.89
N SER A 388 -18.51 -4.13 13.87
CA SER A 388 -18.20 -2.82 13.27
C SER A 388 -18.52 -2.80 11.77
N VAL A 389 -18.09 -3.83 11.03
CA VAL A 389 -18.41 -3.98 9.59
C VAL A 389 -19.93 -4.05 9.35
N ALA A 390 -20.66 -4.79 10.20
CA ALA A 390 -22.11 -4.94 10.09
C ALA A 390 -22.88 -3.66 10.45
N ALA A 391 -22.34 -2.84 11.33
CA ALA A 391 -22.96 -1.59 11.79
C ALA A 391 -22.82 -0.44 10.79
N HIS A 392 -21.76 -0.42 10.00
CA HIS A 392 -21.39 0.74 9.16
C HIS A 392 -21.12 0.30 7.72
N ASN A 393 -22.11 0.50 6.86
CA ASN A 393 -21.99 0.17 5.44
C ASN A 393 -20.81 0.94 4.80
N ASN A 394 -19.97 0.21 4.06
CA ASN A 394 -18.74 0.72 3.41
C ASN A 394 -17.65 1.27 4.37
N TRP A 395 -17.68 0.92 5.65
CA TRP A 395 -16.60 1.20 6.58
C TRP A 395 -16.01 -0.11 7.09
N HIS A 396 -14.72 -0.31 6.87
CA HIS A 396 -14.07 -1.59 7.14
C HIS A 396 -12.75 -1.37 7.88
N PRO A 397 -12.44 -2.14 8.95
CA PRO A 397 -11.10 -2.13 9.51
C PRO A 397 -10.05 -2.39 8.43
N PHE A 398 -8.96 -1.63 8.43
CA PHE A 398 -7.81 -1.83 7.56
C PHE A 398 -6.66 -2.40 8.39
N ASN A 399 -6.60 -3.72 8.47
CA ASN A 399 -5.72 -4.45 9.37
C ASN A 399 -4.35 -4.72 8.73
N TYR A 400 -3.28 -4.68 9.53
CA TYR A 400 -1.92 -4.97 9.09
C TYR A 400 -1.10 -5.63 10.20
N LEU A 401 -0.03 -6.32 9.84
CA LEU A 401 0.98 -6.87 10.75
C LEU A 401 2.19 -5.92 10.86
N ASN A 402 2.77 -5.60 9.72
CA ASN A 402 3.88 -4.67 9.59
C ASN A 402 3.58 -3.61 8.54
N ASN A 403 4.27 -2.49 8.61
CA ASN A 403 4.24 -1.43 7.60
C ASN A 403 5.64 -0.80 7.43
N SER A 404 5.73 0.31 6.72
CA SER A 404 7.00 0.99 6.45
C SER A 404 7.58 1.76 7.66
N TYR A 405 6.83 1.87 8.76
CA TYR A 405 7.23 2.60 9.98
C TYR A 405 7.29 1.69 11.20
N HIS A 406 6.50 0.59 11.20
CA HIS A 406 6.35 -0.29 12.34
C HIS A 406 6.51 -1.74 11.93
N ARG A 407 7.34 -2.47 12.63
CA ARG A 407 7.49 -3.91 12.52
C ARG A 407 7.19 -4.54 13.87
N ASP A 408 5.92 -4.61 14.18
CA ASP A 408 5.41 -5.04 15.49
C ASP A 408 5.05 -6.53 15.51
N ALA A 409 5.01 -7.19 14.34
CA ALA A 409 4.67 -8.59 14.25
C ALA A 409 5.77 -9.48 14.85
N ASP A 410 5.36 -10.58 15.50
CA ASP A 410 6.27 -11.63 15.92
C ASP A 410 6.80 -12.38 14.69
N MET A 411 8.03 -12.07 14.30
CA MET A 411 8.65 -12.62 13.09
C MET A 411 8.96 -14.12 13.20
N ASP A 412 9.06 -14.65 14.40
CA ASP A 412 9.26 -16.09 14.63
C ASP A 412 7.93 -16.86 14.55
N ASN A 413 6.79 -16.13 14.63
CA ASN A 413 5.43 -16.69 14.58
C ASN A 413 4.59 -16.16 13.40
N MET A 414 5.21 -15.84 12.29
CA MET A 414 4.53 -15.24 11.12
C MET A 414 3.46 -16.13 10.48
N ILE A 415 3.47 -17.42 10.71
CA ILE A 415 2.41 -18.33 10.25
C ILE A 415 1.10 -18.03 10.99
N ASP A 416 1.13 -17.99 12.32
CA ASP A 416 -0.06 -17.67 13.12
C ASP A 416 -0.47 -16.20 12.98
N CYS A 417 0.50 -15.27 12.85
CA CYS A 417 0.23 -13.87 12.47
C CYS A 417 -0.53 -13.78 11.15
N GLY A 418 -0.08 -14.49 10.11
CA GLY A 418 -0.75 -14.57 8.81
C GLY A 418 -2.15 -15.18 8.88
N THR A 419 -2.35 -16.22 9.72
CA THR A 419 -3.66 -16.78 10.02
C THR A 419 -4.58 -15.72 10.64
N ALA A 420 -4.10 -15.01 11.66
CA ALA A 420 -4.83 -13.96 12.35
C ALA A 420 -5.28 -12.85 11.39
N LEU A 421 -4.37 -12.40 10.51
CA LEU A 421 -4.63 -11.33 9.55
C LEU A 421 -5.58 -11.78 8.44
N LEU A 422 -5.25 -12.87 7.73
CA LEU A 422 -5.97 -13.26 6.51
C LEU A 422 -7.36 -13.83 6.79
N LEU A 423 -7.67 -14.23 8.02
CA LEU A 423 -9.01 -14.65 8.43
C LEU A 423 -9.78 -13.56 9.20
N SER A 424 -9.21 -12.38 9.40
CA SER A 424 -9.89 -11.27 10.08
C SER A 424 -10.99 -10.65 9.23
N PRO A 425 -12.04 -10.03 9.83
CA PRO A 425 -12.96 -9.13 9.14
C PRO A 425 -12.26 -7.84 8.72
N GLY A 426 -12.76 -7.23 7.65
CA GLY A 426 -12.20 -6.00 7.09
C GLY A 426 -11.12 -6.28 6.04
N VAL A 427 -10.35 -5.27 5.70
CA VAL A 427 -9.23 -5.32 4.74
C VAL A 427 -8.00 -5.94 5.43
N ALA A 428 -7.25 -6.77 4.72
CA ALA A 428 -6.02 -7.37 5.22
C ALA A 428 -4.82 -6.86 4.39
N GLN A 429 -3.92 -6.09 4.99
CA GLN A 429 -2.69 -5.64 4.35
C GLN A 429 -1.53 -6.57 4.67
N VAL A 430 -0.90 -7.10 3.65
CA VAL A 430 0.39 -7.80 3.72
C VAL A 430 1.48 -6.82 3.30
N PHE A 431 2.42 -6.53 4.18
CA PHE A 431 3.61 -5.74 3.83
C PHE A 431 4.63 -6.63 3.14
N TYR A 432 5.24 -6.15 2.06
CA TYR A 432 6.16 -6.97 1.28
C TYR A 432 7.22 -7.64 2.15
N GLY A 433 7.34 -8.95 2.00
CA GLY A 433 8.25 -9.78 2.77
C GLY A 433 7.68 -10.37 4.06
N ASP A 434 6.48 -9.97 4.50
CA ASP A 434 5.78 -10.65 5.61
C ASP A 434 5.48 -12.10 5.25
N GLU A 435 5.19 -12.38 3.98
CA GLU A 435 4.89 -13.70 3.46
C GLU A 435 6.14 -14.55 3.18
N THR A 436 7.31 -13.95 3.14
CA THR A 436 8.56 -14.64 2.77
C THR A 436 9.57 -14.76 3.90
N GLY A 437 9.30 -14.17 5.06
CA GLY A 437 10.24 -14.12 6.16
C GLY A 437 11.43 -13.18 5.89
N ARG A 438 11.18 -12.08 5.16
CA ARG A 438 12.20 -11.06 4.84
C ARG A 438 12.91 -10.58 6.10
N LYS A 439 14.23 -10.61 6.07
CA LYS A 439 15.07 -10.16 7.17
C LYS A 439 15.17 -8.64 7.20
N LEU A 440 15.29 -8.08 8.39
CA LEU A 440 15.66 -6.67 8.54
C LEU A 440 17.07 -6.44 8.01
N THR A 441 17.33 -5.22 7.54
CA THR A 441 18.71 -4.76 7.31
C THR A 441 19.45 -4.89 8.63
N GLU A 442 20.56 -5.63 8.67
CA GLU A 442 21.37 -5.81 9.87
C GLU A 442 21.79 -4.44 10.40
N ALA A 443 21.33 -4.18 11.58
CA ALA A 443 21.26 -2.84 12.10
C ALA A 443 22.57 -2.40 12.78
N ARG A 444 23.47 -1.88 12.01
CA ARG A 444 24.25 -0.73 12.48
C ARG A 444 23.40 0.55 12.47
N LEU A 445 22.24 0.50 11.83
CA LEU A 445 21.17 1.46 12.05
C LEU A 445 20.57 1.19 13.42
N ASN A 446 20.25 2.25 14.11
CA ASN A 446 19.46 2.15 15.32
C ASN A 446 18.21 1.33 15.01
N VAL A 447 17.89 0.35 15.84
CA VAL A 447 16.72 -0.55 15.66
C VAL A 447 15.39 0.21 15.55
N ASP A 448 15.32 1.45 16.05
CA ASP A 448 14.16 2.33 15.98
C ASP A 448 14.10 3.17 14.68
N SER A 449 15.02 2.96 13.74
CA SER A 449 15.01 3.65 12.46
C SER A 449 14.12 2.92 11.45
N ASP A 450 13.20 3.66 10.82
CA ASP A 450 12.35 3.16 9.73
C ASP A 450 13.14 2.45 8.64
N GLN A 451 14.39 2.84 8.44
CA GLN A 451 15.27 2.24 7.43
C GLN A 451 15.50 0.75 7.66
N ALA A 452 15.50 0.30 8.92
CA ALA A 452 15.62 -1.12 9.26
C ALA A 452 14.41 -1.92 8.74
N PHE A 453 13.21 -1.32 8.77
CA PHE A 453 11.96 -1.97 8.34
C PHE A 453 11.81 -2.01 6.82
N ARG A 454 12.53 -1.14 6.10
CA ARG A 454 12.48 -0.97 4.64
C ARG A 454 13.62 -1.70 3.92
N SER A 455 14.02 -2.87 4.44
CA SER A 455 15.06 -3.71 3.81
C SER A 455 14.59 -4.27 2.46
N ASP A 456 15.56 -4.69 1.64
CA ASP A 456 15.29 -5.27 0.33
C ASP A 456 14.58 -6.62 0.43
N MET A 457 13.77 -6.93 -0.58
CA MET A 457 13.23 -8.27 -0.77
C MET A 457 14.35 -9.21 -1.21
N ASP A 458 14.62 -10.26 -0.43
CA ASP A 458 15.57 -11.28 -0.81
C ASP A 458 14.87 -12.44 -1.54
N TRP A 459 14.87 -12.39 -2.87
CA TRP A 459 14.26 -13.39 -3.72
C TRP A 459 14.99 -14.74 -3.69
N ASN A 460 16.19 -14.81 -3.11
CA ASN A 460 17.00 -16.04 -3.01
C ASN A 460 16.86 -16.73 -1.64
N ASP A 461 16.39 -16.02 -0.61
CA ASP A 461 16.20 -16.54 0.76
C ASP A 461 14.73 -16.41 1.20
N ILE A 462 13.86 -17.18 0.55
CA ILE A 462 12.42 -17.21 0.81
C ILE A 462 12.07 -18.36 1.75
N ASN A 463 11.38 -18.06 2.85
CA ASN A 463 10.71 -19.06 3.67
C ASN A 463 9.53 -19.68 2.90
N LYS A 464 9.76 -20.85 2.31
CA LYS A 464 8.78 -21.50 1.41
C LYS A 464 7.52 -21.98 2.14
N GLU A 465 7.64 -22.38 3.40
CA GLU A 465 6.51 -22.82 4.22
C GLU A 465 5.58 -21.64 4.52
N GLN A 466 6.14 -20.54 4.98
CA GLN A 466 5.43 -19.30 5.25
C GLN A 466 4.75 -18.76 4.00
N LEU A 467 5.46 -18.69 2.88
CA LEU A 467 4.88 -18.27 1.60
C LEU A 467 3.74 -19.18 1.14
N ALA A 468 3.88 -20.50 1.33
CA ALA A 468 2.82 -21.45 0.98
C ALA A 468 1.57 -21.23 1.85
N HIS A 469 1.74 -20.93 3.13
CA HIS A 469 0.66 -20.62 4.07
C HIS A 469 -0.10 -19.35 3.64
N PHE A 470 0.62 -18.24 3.41
CA PHE A 470 0.00 -16.99 2.92
C PHE A 470 -0.74 -17.18 1.60
N ARG A 471 -0.16 -17.93 0.65
CA ARG A 471 -0.81 -18.27 -0.62
C ARG A 471 -2.11 -19.05 -0.43
N LYS A 472 -2.12 -20.00 0.47
CA LYS A 472 -3.28 -20.84 0.72
C LYS A 472 -4.41 -20.05 1.37
N LEU A 473 -4.13 -19.32 2.44
CA LEU A 473 -5.13 -18.49 3.13
C LEU A 473 -5.61 -17.31 2.28
N GLY A 474 -4.73 -16.65 1.55
CA GLY A 474 -5.12 -15.55 0.68
C GLY A 474 -6.07 -16.01 -0.44
N LYS A 475 -5.83 -17.20 -1.06
CA LYS A 475 -6.76 -17.78 -2.03
C LYS A 475 -8.10 -18.15 -1.39
N ILE A 476 -8.09 -18.74 -0.18
CA ILE A 476 -9.30 -19.06 0.57
C ILE A 476 -10.10 -17.78 0.84
N ARG A 477 -9.45 -16.73 1.32
CA ARG A 477 -10.07 -15.42 1.57
C ARG A 477 -10.69 -14.83 0.30
N ARG A 478 -9.93 -14.75 -0.79
CA ARG A 478 -10.41 -14.21 -2.08
C ARG A 478 -11.61 -14.98 -2.62
N ALA A 479 -11.63 -16.30 -2.46
CA ALA A 479 -12.75 -17.14 -2.87
C ALA A 479 -13.98 -17.06 -1.95
N ASN A 480 -13.83 -16.52 -0.75
CA ASN A 480 -14.88 -16.48 0.27
C ASN A 480 -15.00 -15.07 0.90
N PRO A 481 -15.63 -14.10 0.20
CA PRO A 481 -15.76 -12.72 0.70
C PRO A 481 -16.42 -12.60 2.07
N VAL A 482 -17.20 -13.58 2.46
CA VAL A 482 -17.83 -13.67 3.78
C VAL A 482 -16.80 -13.65 4.93
N ILE A 483 -15.54 -13.97 4.67
CA ILE A 483 -14.45 -13.87 5.67
C ILE A 483 -14.26 -12.41 6.11
N GLY A 484 -14.19 -11.49 5.16
CA GLY A 484 -13.96 -10.07 5.45
C GLY A 484 -15.24 -9.28 5.75
N THR A 485 -16.37 -9.62 5.10
CA THR A 485 -17.61 -8.81 5.14
C THR A 485 -18.75 -9.46 5.88
N GLY A 486 -18.67 -10.75 6.22
CA GLY A 486 -19.75 -11.48 6.88
C GLY A 486 -19.93 -11.07 8.34
N ARG A 487 -21.17 -11.23 8.81
CA ARG A 487 -21.45 -11.22 10.25
C ARG A 487 -20.73 -12.38 10.92
N GLN A 488 -20.42 -12.24 12.18
CA GLN A 488 -19.84 -13.32 12.96
C GLN A 488 -20.79 -13.82 14.03
N ARG A 489 -20.67 -15.11 14.33
CA ARG A 489 -21.11 -15.72 15.57
C ARG A 489 -19.96 -16.51 16.17
N THR A 490 -19.53 -16.11 17.34
CA THR A 490 -18.52 -16.81 18.12
C THR A 490 -19.17 -18.00 18.84
N ILE A 491 -18.62 -19.20 18.69
CA ILE A 491 -19.10 -20.45 19.30
C ILE A 491 -18.36 -20.73 20.60
N ASP A 492 -17.03 -20.69 20.54
CA ASP A 492 -16.13 -20.85 21.70
C ASP A 492 -14.86 -20.03 21.48
N THR A 493 -13.89 -20.13 22.38
CA THR A 493 -12.62 -19.39 22.37
C THR A 493 -11.81 -19.53 21.06
N HIS A 494 -12.03 -20.63 20.34
CA HIS A 494 -11.27 -20.93 19.12
C HIS A 494 -12.14 -21.10 17.87
N THR A 495 -13.47 -21.00 18.02
CA THR A 495 -14.40 -21.30 16.92
C THR A 495 -15.36 -20.15 16.67
N CYS A 496 -15.45 -19.73 15.42
CA CYS A 496 -16.47 -18.80 14.99
C CYS A 496 -17.01 -19.17 13.61
N VAL A 497 -18.18 -18.62 13.28
CA VAL A 497 -18.79 -18.72 11.96
C VAL A 497 -18.93 -17.34 11.37
N ARG A 498 -18.45 -17.18 10.14
CA ARG A 498 -18.74 -16.00 9.30
C ARG A 498 -19.89 -16.35 8.35
N TYR A 499 -20.86 -15.46 8.23
CA TYR A 499 -22.02 -15.73 7.40
C TYR A 499 -22.62 -14.45 6.80
N ASP A 500 -23.17 -14.63 5.60
CA ASP A 500 -24.04 -13.68 4.92
C ASP A 500 -25.13 -14.47 4.19
N GLY A 501 -26.36 -14.35 4.67
CA GLY A 501 -27.45 -15.21 4.21
C GLY A 501 -27.13 -16.70 4.34
N SER A 502 -27.15 -17.41 3.22
CA SER A 502 -26.83 -18.85 3.15
C SER A 502 -25.32 -19.14 2.98
N ASP A 503 -24.50 -18.14 2.60
CA ASP A 503 -23.06 -18.33 2.50
C ASP A 503 -22.44 -18.26 3.87
N LYS A 504 -21.81 -19.34 4.29
CA LYS A 504 -21.17 -19.41 5.60
C LYS A 504 -19.90 -20.24 5.58
N ILE A 505 -19.00 -19.88 6.48
CA ILE A 505 -17.74 -20.55 6.71
C ILE A 505 -17.48 -20.64 8.21
N LEU A 506 -17.10 -21.82 8.69
CA LEU A 506 -16.70 -22.03 10.06
C LEU A 506 -15.18 -21.98 10.13
N LEU A 507 -14.68 -21.17 11.04
CA LEU A 507 -13.25 -21.03 11.34
C LEU A 507 -12.99 -21.69 12.70
N ARG A 508 -12.09 -22.67 12.73
CA ARG A 508 -11.57 -23.28 13.95
C ARG A 508 -10.08 -23.04 14.03
N LEU A 509 -9.64 -22.36 15.06
CA LEU A 509 -8.24 -22.16 15.41
C LEU A 509 -7.79 -23.21 16.41
N LEU A 510 -6.48 -23.50 16.42
CA LEU A 510 -5.86 -24.49 17.29
C LEU A 510 -6.63 -25.82 17.29
N PRO A 511 -6.99 -26.39 16.11
CA PRO A 511 -7.70 -27.65 16.03
C PRO A 511 -6.82 -28.78 16.58
N ASN A 512 -7.47 -29.74 17.23
CA ASN A 512 -6.82 -30.92 17.78
C ASN A 512 -7.34 -32.17 17.04
N GLU A 513 -6.46 -32.99 16.54
CA GLU A 513 -6.81 -34.23 15.80
C GLU A 513 -7.64 -35.22 16.64
N TRP A 514 -7.50 -35.13 17.96
CA TRP A 514 -8.20 -36.01 18.91
C TRP A 514 -9.60 -35.49 19.30
N GLN A 515 -9.94 -34.26 18.92
CA GLN A 515 -11.22 -33.64 19.32
C GLN A 515 -12.03 -33.26 18.08
N PRO A 516 -13.21 -33.86 17.89
CA PRO A 516 -14.11 -33.43 16.84
C PRO A 516 -14.51 -31.96 16.99
N ILE A 517 -14.56 -31.24 15.88
CA ILE A 517 -15.02 -29.86 15.82
C ILE A 517 -16.53 -29.83 15.91
N THR A 518 -17.07 -29.08 16.86
CA THR A 518 -18.52 -28.86 16.98
C THR A 518 -19.00 -27.93 15.88
N VAL A 519 -19.97 -28.40 15.09
CA VAL A 519 -20.60 -27.69 13.99
C VAL A 519 -22.12 -27.65 14.12
N ALA A 520 -22.64 -28.09 15.28
CA ALA A 520 -24.06 -28.11 15.56
C ALA A 520 -24.70 -26.73 15.42
N GLY A 521 -25.86 -26.67 14.75
CA GLY A 521 -26.54 -25.41 14.43
C GLY A 521 -26.00 -24.69 13.19
N GLU A 522 -24.82 -25.10 12.70
CA GLU A 522 -24.23 -24.54 11.48
C GLU A 522 -24.41 -25.46 10.27
N PHE A 523 -24.08 -26.72 10.42
CA PHE A 523 -24.22 -27.74 9.40
C PHE A 523 -25.05 -28.90 9.98
N ALA A 524 -26.10 -29.28 9.29
CA ALA A 524 -26.96 -30.39 9.70
C ALA A 524 -26.24 -31.74 9.56
N ASP A 525 -26.64 -32.71 10.35
CA ASP A 525 -26.15 -34.09 10.22
C ASP A 525 -26.39 -34.61 8.81
N GLY A 526 -25.40 -35.32 8.27
CA GLY A 526 -25.38 -35.77 6.87
C GLY A 526 -24.84 -34.77 5.87
N THR A 527 -24.62 -33.49 6.26
CA THR A 527 -23.99 -32.51 5.38
C THR A 527 -22.55 -32.90 5.10
N LYS A 528 -22.20 -32.99 3.82
CA LYS A 528 -20.78 -33.10 3.40
C LYS A 528 -20.13 -31.73 3.48
N VAL A 529 -19.03 -31.66 4.20
CA VAL A 529 -18.22 -30.43 4.37
C VAL A 529 -16.81 -30.66 3.87
N MET A 530 -16.15 -29.56 3.48
CA MET A 530 -14.73 -29.53 3.10
C MET A 530 -13.98 -28.61 4.07
N GLU A 531 -12.86 -29.10 4.55
CA GLU A 531 -11.84 -28.27 5.19
C GLU A 531 -10.94 -27.70 4.08
N LEU A 532 -11.05 -26.39 3.86
CA LEU A 532 -10.50 -25.72 2.67
C LEU A 532 -8.98 -25.61 2.69
N TYR A 533 -8.38 -25.66 3.90
CA TYR A 533 -6.93 -25.50 4.02
C TYR A 533 -6.17 -26.76 3.59
N THR A 534 -6.66 -27.94 4.00
CA THR A 534 -6.07 -29.24 3.64
C THR A 534 -6.84 -29.96 2.52
N GLU A 535 -7.96 -29.38 2.04
CA GLU A 535 -8.85 -29.92 1.01
C GLU A 535 -9.49 -31.28 1.36
N GLN A 536 -9.54 -31.62 2.63
CA GLN A 536 -10.13 -32.85 3.13
C GLN A 536 -11.66 -32.71 3.23
N THR A 537 -12.38 -33.78 3.01
CA THR A 537 -13.85 -33.81 3.15
C THR A 537 -14.28 -34.75 4.27
N ALA A 538 -15.36 -34.38 4.94
CA ALA A 538 -16.00 -35.20 5.98
C ALA A 538 -17.52 -35.02 5.93
N VAL A 539 -18.24 -35.90 6.64
CA VAL A 539 -19.69 -35.81 6.78
C VAL A 539 -19.98 -35.47 8.25
N VAL A 540 -20.85 -34.49 8.46
CA VAL A 540 -21.32 -34.10 9.79
C VAL A 540 -22.11 -35.25 10.43
N LYS A 541 -21.73 -35.60 11.66
CA LYS A 541 -22.42 -36.64 12.46
C LYS A 541 -22.52 -36.19 13.91
N ASP A 542 -23.72 -36.30 14.48
CA ASP A 542 -24.00 -35.88 15.86
C ASP A 542 -23.57 -34.41 16.14
N GLY A 543 -23.79 -33.53 15.16
CA GLY A 543 -23.39 -32.11 15.20
C GLY A 543 -21.88 -31.85 15.25
N LYS A 544 -21.06 -32.81 14.84
CA LYS A 544 -19.61 -32.73 14.86
C LYS A 544 -18.99 -33.20 13.56
N VAL A 545 -17.71 -32.78 13.35
CA VAL A 545 -16.89 -33.21 12.23
C VAL A 545 -15.44 -33.41 12.67
N SER A 546 -14.76 -34.38 12.07
CA SER A 546 -13.33 -34.61 12.28
C SER A 546 -12.65 -34.77 10.94
N PHE A 547 -11.42 -34.28 10.85
CA PHE A 547 -10.56 -34.46 9.69
C PHE A 547 -9.30 -35.20 10.11
N PRO A 548 -8.71 -36.01 9.24
CA PRO A 548 -7.53 -36.82 9.56
C PRO A 548 -6.30 -35.99 9.95
N LYS A 549 -6.19 -34.77 9.45
CA LYS A 549 -5.03 -33.90 9.68
C LYS A 549 -5.43 -32.42 9.66
N TYR A 550 -4.79 -31.62 10.51
CA TYR A 550 -4.82 -30.17 10.45
C TYR A 550 -3.38 -29.65 10.24
N GLU A 551 -3.26 -28.50 9.64
CA GLU A 551 -1.98 -27.83 9.40
C GLU A 551 -2.04 -26.39 9.89
N HIS A 552 -0.92 -25.86 10.40
CA HIS A 552 -0.75 -24.45 10.78
C HIS A 552 -1.86 -23.89 11.68
N ASN A 553 -2.27 -24.68 12.68
CA ASN A 553 -3.21 -24.24 13.72
C ASN A 553 -4.57 -23.74 13.20
N VAL A 554 -5.01 -24.13 12.01
CA VAL A 554 -6.24 -23.63 11.41
C VAL A 554 -7.04 -24.73 10.70
N ALA A 555 -8.37 -24.62 10.81
CA ALA A 555 -9.31 -25.34 9.94
C ALA A 555 -10.38 -24.35 9.45
N VAL A 556 -10.61 -24.36 8.14
CA VAL A 556 -11.55 -23.48 7.44
C VAL A 556 -12.62 -24.36 6.78
N ILE A 557 -13.81 -24.45 7.36
CA ILE A 557 -14.80 -25.46 7.02
C ILE A 557 -16.00 -24.83 6.29
N LYS A 558 -16.36 -25.41 5.15
CA LYS A 558 -17.51 -24.99 4.33
C LYS A 558 -18.30 -26.21 3.85
N ALA A 559 -19.62 -26.06 3.74
CA ALA A 559 -20.44 -27.10 3.10
C ALA A 559 -20.02 -27.28 1.63
N CYS A 560 -19.89 -28.52 1.20
CA CYS A 560 -19.75 -28.83 -0.22
C CYS A 560 -21.02 -28.39 -0.94
N LYS A 561 -20.90 -27.72 -2.08
CA LYS A 561 -22.06 -27.50 -2.93
C LYS A 561 -22.53 -28.86 -3.47
N ASP A 562 -23.82 -29.14 -3.38
CA ASP A 562 -24.40 -30.26 -4.12
C ASP A 562 -24.10 -30.02 -5.61
N THR A 563 -23.26 -30.84 -6.18
CA THR A 563 -23.15 -30.88 -7.63
C THR A 563 -24.52 -31.35 -8.10
N GLU A 564 -25.27 -30.47 -8.74
CA GLU A 564 -26.49 -30.85 -9.46
C GLU A 564 -26.17 -32.09 -10.31
N LYS A 565 -26.91 -33.16 -10.04
CA LYS A 565 -26.81 -34.43 -10.75
C LYS A 565 -27.32 -34.30 -12.17
#